data_bb579355d4a57559375c4ec5f59d7fb8
#
_entry.id   bb579355d4a57559375c4ec5f59d7fb8
#
_cell.length_a   1.000
_cell.length_b   1.000
_cell.length_c   1.000
_cell.angle_alpha   90.00
_cell.angle_beta   90.00
_cell.angle_gamma   90.00
#
_symmetry.space_group_name_H-M   'P 1'
#
loop_
_entity.id
_entity.type
_entity.pdbx_description
1 polymer ?
#
loop_
_entity_poly.entity_id
_entity_poly.type
_entity_poly.pdbx_seq_one_letter_code
_entity_poly.pdbx_strand_id
1 'polypeptide(L)'
;MNRAYFATQFECSAEHPGQCPETVAEVAFAGRSNAGKSSAINTLTRNRKLARTSRTPGRTQLINHFSVADDRYLVDLPGYGYAQVSRGKQQAWQRAMTNYLVGREPLVGLVAVMDIRHPLQPVDWQLLEIQQEADIALHVLLTKADKIARSARSRAVAEVQHRLADAGIEATALDLAEREILSALVNSTCNAMSASC
;
A
#
# COMPACT_ATOMS: atom_id res chain seq x y z
N MET A 1 11.01 1.57 -16.78
CA MET A 1 10.79 0.69 -15.60
C MET A 1 12.10 0.52 -14.87
N ASN A 2 12.15 0.82 -13.58
CA ASN A 2 13.40 0.74 -12.80
C ASN A 2 13.76 -0.73 -12.56
N ARG A 3 14.99 -1.13 -12.94
CA ARG A 3 15.50 -2.51 -12.79
C ARG A 3 15.69 -2.91 -11.31
N ALA A 4 15.80 -1.95 -10.40
CA ALA A 4 15.96 -2.20 -8.96
C ALA A 4 14.85 -3.10 -8.39
N TYR A 5 13.60 -2.93 -8.84
CA TYR A 5 12.49 -3.78 -8.36
C TYR A 5 12.61 -5.26 -8.72
N PHE A 6 13.40 -5.62 -9.73
CA PHE A 6 13.56 -7.04 -10.10
C PHE A 6 14.52 -7.79 -9.18
N ALA A 7 15.37 -7.07 -8.46
CA ALA A 7 16.26 -7.63 -7.45
C ALA A 7 15.64 -7.67 -6.05
N THR A 8 14.37 -7.22 -5.91
CA THR A 8 13.68 -7.17 -4.61
C THR A 8 13.63 -8.54 -3.96
N GLN A 9 14.01 -8.59 -2.69
CA GLN A 9 14.03 -9.81 -1.88
C GLN A 9 13.26 -9.61 -0.58
N PHE A 10 12.71 -10.70 -0.04
CA PHE A 10 12.15 -10.69 1.30
C PHE A 10 13.28 -10.55 2.32
N GLU A 11 13.15 -9.58 3.21
CA GLU A 11 14.12 -9.32 4.27
C GLU A 11 13.66 -9.92 5.60
N CYS A 12 12.58 -9.40 6.16
CA CYS A 12 12.08 -9.85 7.46
C CYS A 12 10.59 -9.60 7.62
N SER A 13 10.04 -10.16 8.70
CA SER A 13 8.70 -9.86 9.19
C SER A 13 8.78 -9.33 10.61
N ALA A 14 8.06 -8.24 10.91
CA ALA A 14 7.97 -7.62 12.23
C ALA A 14 6.55 -7.69 12.79
N GLU A 15 6.42 -7.87 14.09
CA GLU A 15 5.11 -7.83 14.78
C GLU A 15 4.68 -6.38 15.10
N HIS A 16 5.66 -5.50 15.29
CA HIS A 16 5.44 -4.08 15.61
C HIS A 16 6.58 -3.20 15.06
N PRO A 17 6.39 -1.88 14.93
CA PRO A 17 7.36 -0.96 14.30
C PRO A 17 8.76 -1.02 14.90
N GLY A 18 8.90 -1.27 16.20
CA GLY A 18 10.21 -1.34 16.87
C GLY A 18 11.08 -2.56 16.49
N GLN A 19 10.53 -3.53 15.73
CA GLN A 19 11.27 -4.67 15.20
C GLN A 19 11.60 -4.51 13.71
N CYS A 20 11.15 -3.40 13.10
CA CYS A 20 11.44 -3.14 11.69
C CYS A 20 12.92 -2.81 11.48
N PRO A 21 13.51 -3.17 10.33
CA PRO A 21 14.91 -2.86 10.04
C PRO A 21 15.14 -1.34 9.98
N GLU A 22 16.38 -0.93 10.20
CA GLU A 22 16.79 0.42 9.86
C GLU A 22 16.79 0.60 8.34
N THR A 23 16.24 1.69 7.86
CA THR A 23 16.09 1.95 6.43
C THR A 23 16.24 3.43 6.13
N VAL A 24 16.58 3.75 4.88
CA VAL A 24 16.65 5.15 4.41
C VAL A 24 15.27 5.63 3.97
N ALA A 25 14.49 4.76 3.31
CA ALA A 25 13.14 5.09 2.86
C ALA A 25 12.26 3.84 2.70
N GLU A 26 11.00 3.98 3.07
CA GLU A 26 9.98 2.94 2.93
C GLU A 26 8.76 3.44 2.17
N VAL A 27 8.21 2.59 1.31
CA VAL A 27 6.87 2.76 0.76
C VAL A 27 6.00 1.59 1.22
N ALA A 28 4.95 1.90 1.98
CA ALA A 28 4.06 0.91 2.53
C ALA A 28 2.89 0.61 1.59
N PHE A 29 2.51 -0.65 1.54
CA PHE A 29 1.30 -1.13 0.88
C PHE A 29 0.28 -1.52 1.94
N ALA A 30 -0.85 -0.84 1.97
CA ALA A 30 -1.98 -1.15 2.82
C ALA A 30 -3.24 -1.43 1.99
N GLY A 31 -4.15 -2.22 2.50
CA GLY A 31 -5.38 -2.52 1.79
C GLY A 31 -6.22 -3.54 2.53
N ARG A 32 -7.51 -3.55 2.21
CA ARG A 32 -8.43 -4.55 2.78
C ARG A 32 -7.94 -5.96 2.46
N SER A 33 -8.28 -6.88 3.34
CA SER A 33 -8.03 -8.28 3.07
C SER A 33 -8.61 -8.69 1.72
N ASN A 34 -7.81 -9.42 0.94
CA ASN A 34 -8.14 -9.81 -0.43
C ASN A 34 -8.30 -8.63 -1.42
N ALA A 35 -7.90 -7.41 -1.08
CA ALA A 35 -7.86 -6.30 -2.03
C ALA A 35 -6.85 -6.50 -3.17
N GLY A 36 -5.90 -7.43 -3.02
CA GLY A 36 -4.89 -7.71 -4.04
C GLY A 36 -3.51 -7.12 -3.74
N LYS A 37 -3.25 -6.73 -2.50
CA LYS A 37 -2.00 -6.10 -2.04
C LYS A 37 -0.75 -6.91 -2.41
N SER A 38 -0.66 -8.18 -2.00
CA SER A 38 0.46 -9.06 -2.37
C SER A 38 0.57 -9.28 -3.88
N SER A 39 -0.55 -9.27 -4.61
CA SER A 39 -0.52 -9.33 -6.07
C SER A 39 0.05 -8.05 -6.69
N ALA A 40 -0.24 -6.89 -6.10
CA ALA A 40 0.32 -5.61 -6.53
C ALA A 40 1.85 -5.59 -6.34
N ILE A 41 2.34 -5.97 -5.16
CA ILE A 41 3.78 -6.09 -4.86
C ILE A 41 4.45 -7.07 -5.83
N ASN A 42 3.89 -8.25 -6.03
CA ASN A 42 4.41 -9.25 -6.95
C ASN A 42 4.44 -8.76 -8.41
N THR A 43 3.46 -7.96 -8.81
CA THR A 43 3.40 -7.36 -10.15
C THR A 43 4.46 -6.29 -10.33
N LEU A 44 4.62 -5.40 -9.33
CA LEU A 44 5.63 -4.35 -9.33
C LEU A 44 7.04 -4.92 -9.41
N THR A 45 7.32 -5.95 -8.62
CA THR A 45 8.65 -6.60 -8.53
C THR A 45 8.90 -7.63 -9.62
N ARG A 46 7.90 -7.98 -10.44
CA ARG A 46 7.92 -9.11 -11.40
C ARG A 46 8.27 -10.46 -10.76
N ASN A 47 8.10 -10.59 -9.47
CA ASN A 47 8.34 -11.82 -8.73
C ASN A 47 7.03 -12.36 -8.15
N ARG A 48 6.44 -13.35 -8.82
CA ARG A 48 5.12 -13.93 -8.45
C ARG A 48 5.08 -14.61 -7.09
N LYS A 49 6.24 -14.86 -6.48
CA LYS A 49 6.37 -15.59 -5.20
C LYS A 49 6.93 -14.73 -4.07
N LEU A 50 7.23 -13.45 -4.31
CA LEU A 50 7.86 -12.58 -3.33
C LEU A 50 6.92 -12.34 -2.13
N ALA A 51 5.80 -11.71 -2.36
CA ALA A 51 4.77 -11.54 -1.33
C ALA A 51 3.80 -12.74 -1.37
N ARG A 52 3.61 -13.39 -0.23
CA ARG A 52 2.71 -14.55 -0.13
C ARG A 52 1.27 -14.11 -0.29
N THR A 53 0.60 -14.62 -1.32
CA THR A 53 -0.84 -14.44 -1.50
C THR A 53 -1.58 -15.48 -0.67
N SER A 54 -2.35 -15.04 0.33
CA SER A 54 -3.21 -15.95 1.10
C SER A 54 -4.67 -15.73 0.74
N ARG A 55 -5.41 -16.82 0.51
CA ARG A 55 -6.87 -16.78 0.39
C ARG A 55 -7.56 -16.83 1.74
N THR A 56 -6.83 -17.20 2.80
CA THR A 56 -7.38 -17.30 4.16
C THR A 56 -7.27 -15.95 4.85
N PRO A 57 -8.37 -15.35 5.24
CA PRO A 57 -8.40 -14.09 5.98
C PRO A 57 -7.68 -14.19 7.33
N GLY A 58 -6.96 -13.14 7.76
CA GLY A 58 -6.34 -13.03 9.09
C GLY A 58 -5.00 -13.73 9.28
N ARG A 59 -4.39 -14.27 8.22
CA ARG A 59 -3.15 -15.03 8.34
C ARG A 59 -1.89 -14.17 8.41
N THR A 60 -1.92 -12.96 7.86
CA THR A 60 -0.77 -12.03 7.88
C THR A 60 -1.09 -10.92 8.88
N GLN A 61 -0.60 -11.05 10.09
CA GLN A 61 -0.63 -10.01 11.13
C GLN A 61 0.71 -9.29 11.22
N LEU A 62 1.68 -9.68 10.41
CA LEU A 62 3.05 -9.19 10.41
C LEU A 62 3.25 -8.09 9.37
N ILE A 63 4.13 -7.17 9.68
CA ILE A 63 4.67 -6.17 8.76
C ILE A 63 5.82 -6.85 8.01
N ASN A 64 5.68 -7.02 6.68
CA ASN A 64 6.70 -7.69 5.89
C ASN A 64 7.53 -6.68 5.11
N HIS A 65 8.85 -6.75 5.24
CA HIS A 65 9.79 -5.87 4.57
C HIS A 65 10.45 -6.59 3.40
N PHE A 66 10.51 -5.90 2.26
CA PHE A 66 11.16 -6.36 1.04
C PHE A 66 12.22 -5.35 0.64
N SER A 67 13.48 -5.75 0.70
CA SER A 67 14.62 -4.93 0.30
C SER A 67 14.63 -4.75 -1.21
N VAL A 68 14.70 -3.50 -1.68
CA VAL A 68 14.75 -3.17 -3.11
C VAL A 68 16.16 -2.87 -3.56
N ALA A 69 16.78 -1.82 -3.03
CA ALA A 69 18.15 -1.38 -3.27
C ALA A 69 18.48 -0.24 -2.31
N ASP A 70 19.77 -0.04 -1.97
CA ASP A 70 20.27 1.12 -1.24
C ASP A 70 19.46 1.42 0.03
N ASP A 71 19.21 0.42 0.86
CA ASP A 71 18.46 0.49 2.11
C ASP A 71 17.02 1.06 1.95
N ARG A 72 16.41 0.86 0.77
CA ARG A 72 15.01 1.20 0.48
C ARG A 72 14.14 -0.04 0.47
N TYR A 73 12.95 0.08 1.03
CA TYR A 73 12.06 -1.05 1.25
C TYR A 73 10.65 -0.83 0.70
N LEU A 74 10.07 -1.89 0.18
CA LEU A 74 8.61 -2.03 0.06
C LEU A 74 8.12 -2.74 1.32
N VAL A 75 7.02 -2.26 1.88
CA VAL A 75 6.47 -2.81 3.12
C VAL A 75 5.05 -3.28 2.91
N ASP A 76 4.80 -4.56 3.20
CA ASP A 76 3.46 -5.17 3.14
C ASP A 76 2.82 -5.11 4.52
N LEU A 77 1.90 -4.17 4.73
CA LEU A 77 1.20 -4.00 6.00
C LEU A 77 0.08 -5.05 6.17
N PRO A 78 -0.29 -5.40 7.41
CA PRO A 78 -1.41 -6.29 7.67
C PRO A 78 -2.70 -5.83 7.00
N GLY A 79 -3.39 -6.75 6.31
CA GLY A 79 -4.68 -6.45 5.70
C GLY A 79 -5.77 -6.16 6.75
N TYR A 80 -6.71 -5.28 6.42
CA TYR A 80 -7.80 -4.85 7.29
C TYR A 80 -9.18 -5.23 6.73
N GLY A 81 -10.26 -4.85 7.47
CA GLY A 81 -11.63 -4.93 6.97
C GLY A 81 -12.20 -6.33 6.85
N TYR A 82 -11.87 -7.22 7.79
CA TYR A 82 -12.57 -8.50 7.91
C TYR A 82 -13.99 -8.30 8.43
N ALA A 83 -14.97 -8.82 7.72
CA ALA A 83 -16.39 -8.73 8.10
C ALA A 83 -16.73 -9.38 9.46
N GLN A 84 -15.84 -10.21 10.00
CA GLN A 84 -16.07 -10.98 11.24
C GLN A 84 -15.05 -10.67 12.35
N VAL A 85 -14.39 -9.51 12.34
CA VAL A 85 -13.50 -9.14 13.45
C VAL A 85 -14.27 -8.41 14.55
N SER A 86 -13.97 -8.75 15.79
CA SER A 86 -14.49 -8.03 16.95
C SER A 86 -14.04 -6.56 16.95
N ARG A 87 -14.82 -5.67 17.57
CA ARG A 87 -14.45 -4.25 17.73
C ARG A 87 -13.06 -4.07 18.33
N GLY A 88 -12.66 -4.91 19.27
CA GLY A 88 -11.31 -4.88 19.87
C GLY A 88 -10.19 -5.15 18.88
N LYS A 89 -10.36 -6.09 17.96
CA LYS A 89 -9.39 -6.36 16.89
C LYS A 89 -9.32 -5.23 15.88
N GLN A 90 -10.44 -4.60 15.55
CA GLN A 90 -10.46 -3.42 14.68
C GLN A 90 -9.72 -2.24 15.31
N GLN A 91 -9.94 -1.97 16.58
CA GLN A 91 -9.22 -0.93 17.33
C GLN A 91 -7.73 -1.23 17.45
N ALA A 92 -7.35 -2.49 17.71
CA ALA A 92 -5.95 -2.89 17.77
C ALA A 92 -5.26 -2.69 16.40
N TRP A 93 -5.93 -3.05 15.30
CA TRP A 93 -5.42 -2.79 13.96
C TRP A 93 -5.25 -1.28 13.71
N GLN A 94 -6.27 -0.48 14.03
CA GLN A 94 -6.21 0.98 13.84
C GLN A 94 -5.03 1.60 14.60
N ARG A 95 -4.84 1.23 15.88
CA ARG A 95 -3.68 1.69 16.67
C ARG A 95 -2.35 1.27 16.05
N ALA A 96 -2.24 0.03 15.56
CA ALA A 96 -1.03 -0.46 14.92
C ALA A 96 -0.73 0.30 13.62
N MET A 97 -1.76 0.63 12.82
CA MET A 97 -1.62 1.42 11.60
C MET A 97 -1.23 2.86 11.91
N THR A 98 -1.89 3.52 12.88
CA THR A 98 -1.50 4.87 13.32
C THR A 98 -0.05 4.88 13.80
N ASN A 99 0.33 3.96 14.67
CA ASN A 99 1.70 3.88 15.17
C ASN A 99 2.73 3.66 14.07
N TYR A 100 2.38 2.92 13.02
CA TYR A 100 3.28 2.70 11.89
C TYR A 100 3.30 3.91 10.96
N LEU A 101 2.14 4.38 10.49
CA LEU A 101 2.08 5.44 9.47
C LEU A 101 2.55 6.79 10.01
N VAL A 102 2.21 7.13 11.26
CA VAL A 102 2.56 8.42 11.89
C VAL A 102 3.94 8.36 12.57
N GLY A 103 4.29 7.21 13.15
CA GLY A 103 5.51 7.08 13.97
C GLY A 103 6.73 6.52 13.26
N ARG A 104 6.61 6.06 12.00
CA ARG A 104 7.72 5.46 11.27
C ARG A 104 8.45 6.50 10.42
N GLU A 105 9.54 7.05 10.94
CA GLU A 105 10.32 8.13 10.32
C GLU A 105 10.76 7.87 8.87
N PRO A 106 11.30 6.69 8.48
CA PRO A 106 11.68 6.44 7.09
C PRO A 106 10.50 6.17 6.13
N LEU A 107 9.25 6.19 6.62
CA LEU A 107 8.09 5.99 5.77
C LEU A 107 7.79 7.26 4.96
N VAL A 108 7.96 7.19 3.65
CA VAL A 108 7.82 8.33 2.73
C VAL A 108 6.54 8.29 1.91
N GLY A 109 5.84 7.16 1.88
CA GLY A 109 4.61 7.06 1.11
C GLY A 109 3.80 5.81 1.38
N LEU A 110 2.53 5.92 1.03
CA LEU A 110 1.51 4.87 1.15
C LEU A 110 0.89 4.54 -0.20
N VAL A 111 0.88 3.26 -0.55
CA VAL A 111 0.06 2.71 -1.63
C VAL A 111 -1.19 2.07 -1.03
N ALA A 112 -2.32 2.75 -1.10
CA ALA A 112 -3.62 2.24 -0.66
C ALA A 112 -4.21 1.33 -1.75
N VAL A 113 -4.25 0.03 -1.50
CA VAL A 113 -4.69 -0.97 -2.47
C VAL A 113 -6.17 -1.29 -2.28
N MET A 114 -6.97 -1.04 -3.32
CA MET A 114 -8.42 -1.21 -3.30
C MET A 114 -8.91 -2.09 -4.46
N ASP A 115 -9.97 -2.85 -4.24
CA ASP A 115 -10.65 -3.57 -5.32
C ASP A 115 -11.46 -2.56 -6.16
N ILE A 116 -11.19 -2.47 -7.47
CA ILE A 116 -11.81 -1.51 -8.40
C ILE A 116 -13.35 -1.59 -8.43
N ARG A 117 -13.91 -2.72 -8.06
CA ARG A 117 -15.37 -2.92 -8.02
C ARG A 117 -16.04 -2.26 -6.81
N HIS A 118 -15.29 -2.04 -5.74
CA HIS A 118 -15.77 -1.53 -4.45
C HIS A 118 -14.68 -0.66 -3.79
N PRO A 119 -14.22 0.42 -4.44
CA PRO A 119 -13.22 1.30 -3.85
C PRO A 119 -13.84 2.20 -2.78
N LEU A 120 -12.99 2.83 -1.99
CA LEU A 120 -13.36 3.86 -0.99
C LEU A 120 -14.49 3.41 -0.04
N GLN A 121 -14.38 2.18 0.49
CA GLN A 121 -15.28 1.71 1.54
C GLN A 121 -15.02 2.46 2.86
N PRO A 122 -15.96 2.46 3.82
CA PRO A 122 -15.78 3.19 5.08
C PRO A 122 -14.45 2.93 5.80
N VAL A 123 -13.96 1.69 5.74
CA VAL A 123 -12.68 1.30 6.37
C VAL A 123 -11.46 1.77 5.55
N ASP A 124 -11.62 2.02 4.25
CA ASP A 124 -10.59 2.63 3.42
C ASP A 124 -10.42 4.12 3.80
N TRP A 125 -11.53 4.83 4.07
CA TRP A 125 -11.50 6.21 4.55
C TRP A 125 -10.76 6.36 5.88
N GLN A 126 -10.93 5.41 6.82
CA GLN A 126 -10.15 5.40 8.07
C GLN A 126 -8.65 5.32 7.84
N LEU A 127 -8.20 4.54 6.84
CA LEU A 127 -6.79 4.49 6.46
C LEU A 127 -6.31 5.84 5.88
N LEU A 128 -7.15 6.47 5.04
CA LEU A 128 -6.82 7.76 4.42
C LEU A 128 -6.75 8.89 5.45
N GLU A 129 -7.61 8.89 6.47
CA GLU A 129 -7.54 9.82 7.62
C GLU A 129 -6.20 9.69 8.36
N ILE A 130 -5.74 8.46 8.64
CA ILE A 130 -4.44 8.21 9.28
C ILE A 130 -3.29 8.68 8.37
N GLN A 131 -3.39 8.47 7.05
CA GLN A 131 -2.36 8.91 6.09
C GLN A 131 -2.27 10.45 6.05
N GLN A 132 -3.41 11.17 6.11
CA GLN A 132 -3.39 12.63 6.19
C GLN A 132 -2.70 13.13 7.47
N GLU A 133 -2.94 12.47 8.62
CA GLU A 133 -2.26 12.77 9.89
C GLU A 133 -0.74 12.54 9.78
N ALA A 134 -0.33 11.52 9.03
CA ALA A 134 1.08 11.17 8.83
C ALA A 134 1.80 12.10 7.83
N ASP A 135 1.08 12.87 7.02
CA ASP A 135 1.59 13.78 5.98
C ASP A 135 2.57 13.12 5.01
N ILE A 136 2.27 11.88 4.60
CA ILE A 136 3.07 11.11 3.65
C ILE A 136 2.41 11.05 2.27
N ALA A 137 3.20 10.87 1.20
CA ALA A 137 2.66 10.75 -0.15
C ALA A 137 1.66 9.60 -0.29
N LEU A 138 0.54 9.81 -1.00
CA LEU A 138 -0.51 8.81 -1.21
C LEU A 138 -0.67 8.44 -2.68
N HIS A 139 -0.68 7.13 -2.94
CA HIS A 139 -1.10 6.57 -4.22
C HIS A 139 -2.23 5.57 -3.98
N VAL A 140 -3.33 5.68 -4.72
CA VAL A 140 -4.43 4.72 -4.66
C VAL A 140 -4.34 3.77 -5.84
N LEU A 141 -4.12 2.49 -5.55
CA LEU A 141 -3.98 1.45 -6.56
C LEU A 141 -5.24 0.59 -6.65
N LEU A 142 -5.94 0.66 -7.79
CA LEU A 142 -7.13 -0.13 -8.06
C LEU A 142 -6.74 -1.47 -8.69
N THR A 143 -7.01 -2.54 -7.98
CA THR A 143 -6.73 -3.92 -8.41
C THR A 143 -7.94 -4.59 -9.03
N LYS A 144 -7.75 -5.81 -9.58
CA LYS A 144 -8.82 -6.64 -10.17
C LYS A 144 -9.53 -5.97 -11.33
N ALA A 145 -8.84 -5.13 -12.09
CA ALA A 145 -9.36 -4.48 -13.28
C ALA A 145 -9.83 -5.48 -14.35
N ASP A 146 -9.33 -6.73 -14.30
CA ASP A 146 -9.80 -7.85 -15.11
C ASP A 146 -11.25 -8.28 -14.82
N LYS A 147 -11.82 -7.86 -13.70
CA LYS A 147 -13.19 -8.19 -13.28
C LYS A 147 -14.25 -7.20 -13.77
N ILE A 148 -13.86 -6.14 -14.47
CA ILE A 148 -14.77 -5.14 -15.05
C ILE A 148 -14.45 -4.90 -16.52
N ALA A 149 -15.42 -4.38 -17.26
CA ALA A 149 -15.23 -4.03 -18.66
C ALA A 149 -14.13 -2.95 -18.81
N ARG A 150 -13.36 -3.03 -19.91
CA ARG A 150 -12.25 -2.08 -20.17
C ARG A 150 -12.74 -0.62 -20.16
N SER A 151 -13.92 -0.35 -20.73
CA SER A 151 -14.53 0.98 -20.73
C SER A 151 -14.93 1.50 -19.34
N ALA A 152 -15.10 0.63 -18.36
CA ALA A 152 -15.44 1.00 -16.99
C ALA A 152 -14.21 1.31 -16.13
N ARG A 153 -13.01 0.88 -16.55
CA ARG A 153 -11.77 1.09 -15.77
C ARG A 153 -11.43 2.55 -15.61
N SER A 154 -11.32 3.27 -16.72
CA SER A 154 -10.98 4.71 -16.71
C SER A 154 -12.01 5.54 -15.92
N ARG A 155 -13.29 5.18 -16.01
CA ARG A 155 -14.34 5.82 -15.21
C ARG A 155 -14.15 5.55 -13.71
N ALA A 156 -13.85 4.31 -13.32
CA ALA A 156 -13.61 3.97 -11.92
C ALA A 156 -12.40 4.71 -11.35
N VAL A 157 -11.30 4.82 -12.11
CA VAL A 157 -10.12 5.60 -11.72
C VAL A 157 -10.49 7.08 -11.56
N ALA A 158 -11.17 7.68 -12.55
CA ALA A 158 -11.58 9.08 -12.50
C ALA A 158 -12.55 9.38 -11.34
N GLU A 159 -13.48 8.47 -11.06
CA GLU A 159 -14.42 8.57 -9.93
C GLU A 159 -13.67 8.58 -8.59
N VAL A 160 -12.71 7.67 -8.41
CA VAL A 160 -11.89 7.62 -7.20
C VAL A 160 -11.08 8.91 -7.07
N GLN A 161 -10.43 9.37 -8.14
CA GLN A 161 -9.65 10.60 -8.14
C GLN A 161 -10.50 11.82 -7.75
N HIS A 162 -11.72 11.92 -8.29
CA HIS A 162 -12.66 13.00 -7.98
C HIS A 162 -13.08 12.98 -6.50
N ARG A 163 -13.46 11.81 -5.99
CA ARG A 163 -13.88 11.67 -4.59
C ARG A 163 -12.77 11.96 -3.58
N LEU A 164 -11.52 11.66 -3.92
CA LEU A 164 -10.37 12.03 -3.09
C LEU A 164 -10.15 13.54 -3.11
N ALA A 165 -10.23 14.17 -4.30
CA ALA A 165 -10.12 15.63 -4.42
C ALA A 165 -11.23 16.37 -3.67
N ASP A 166 -12.48 15.91 -3.76
CA ASP A 166 -13.62 16.47 -3.02
C ASP A 166 -13.44 16.37 -1.49
N ALA A 167 -12.73 15.35 -1.02
CA ALA A 167 -12.36 15.17 0.38
C ALA A 167 -11.09 15.97 0.79
N GLY A 168 -10.49 16.74 -0.13
CA GLY A 168 -9.25 17.45 0.13
C GLY A 168 -8.02 16.54 0.27
N ILE A 169 -8.09 15.32 -0.28
CA ILE A 169 -6.98 14.35 -0.25
C ILE A 169 -6.19 14.42 -1.54
N GLU A 170 -4.94 14.87 -1.45
CA GLU A 170 -4.02 14.87 -2.58
C GLU A 170 -3.47 13.46 -2.80
N ALA A 171 -3.84 12.83 -3.91
CA ALA A 171 -3.43 11.47 -4.25
C ALA A 171 -3.45 11.23 -5.76
N THR A 172 -2.68 10.25 -6.22
CA THR A 172 -2.77 9.72 -7.59
C THR A 172 -3.51 8.40 -7.56
N ALA A 173 -4.66 8.31 -8.27
CA ALA A 173 -5.38 7.06 -8.47
C ALA A 173 -5.00 6.41 -9.82
N LEU A 174 -4.71 5.12 -9.80
CA LEU A 174 -4.35 4.34 -11.00
C LEU A 174 -4.83 2.89 -10.89
N ASP A 175 -4.94 2.20 -12.01
CA ASP A 175 -5.20 0.76 -11.99
C ASP A 175 -3.89 -0.06 -12.11
N LEU A 176 -3.95 -1.33 -11.71
CA LEU A 176 -2.76 -2.21 -11.70
C LEU A 176 -2.21 -2.50 -13.11
N ALA A 177 -2.97 -2.23 -14.19
CA ALA A 177 -2.46 -2.33 -15.57
C ALA A 177 -1.40 -1.24 -15.86
N GLU A 178 -1.46 -0.13 -15.14
CA GLU A 178 -0.53 1.02 -15.24
C GLU A 178 0.71 0.85 -14.36
N ARG A 179 1.21 -0.37 -14.24
CA ARG A 179 2.35 -0.72 -13.36
C ARG A 179 3.62 0.10 -13.59
N GLU A 180 3.81 0.61 -14.80
CA GLU A 180 4.98 1.46 -15.13
C GLU A 180 4.85 2.81 -14.45
N ILE A 181 3.64 3.35 -14.41
CA ILE A 181 3.32 4.59 -13.69
C ILE A 181 3.49 4.34 -12.18
N LEU A 182 2.94 3.24 -11.64
CA LEU A 182 3.15 2.89 -10.24
C LEU A 182 4.63 2.77 -9.88
N SER A 183 5.42 2.11 -10.72
CA SER A 183 6.87 2.00 -10.52
C SER A 183 7.57 3.37 -10.51
N ALA A 184 7.16 4.29 -11.39
CA ALA A 184 7.70 5.64 -11.45
C ALA A 184 7.32 6.47 -10.21
N LEU A 185 6.06 6.39 -9.78
CA LEU A 185 5.55 7.11 -8.61
C LEU A 185 6.23 6.64 -7.32
N VAL A 186 6.32 5.32 -7.09
CA VAL A 186 7.01 4.76 -5.92
C VAL A 186 8.48 5.17 -5.89
N ASN A 187 9.16 5.20 -7.05
CA ASN A 187 10.54 5.68 -7.14
C ASN A 187 10.66 7.18 -6.85
N SER A 188 9.76 8.00 -7.42
CA SER A 188 9.75 9.44 -7.19
C SER A 188 9.59 9.75 -5.71
N THR A 189 8.66 9.05 -5.05
CA THR A 189 8.41 9.18 -3.61
C THR A 189 9.64 8.79 -2.79
N CYS A 190 10.28 7.66 -3.10
CA CYS A 190 11.52 7.24 -2.42
C CYS A 190 12.72 8.18 -2.66
N ASN A 191 12.78 8.85 -3.82
CA ASN A 191 13.92 9.72 -4.16
C ASN A 191 13.76 11.15 -3.65
N ALA A 192 12.51 11.64 -3.50
CA ALA A 192 12.25 13.02 -3.10
C ALA A 192 12.85 13.36 -1.72
N MET A 193 12.90 12.39 -0.81
CA MET A 193 13.46 12.62 0.54
C MET A 193 14.97 12.41 0.62
N SER A 194 15.61 11.73 -0.35
CA SER A 194 17.08 11.62 -0.41
C SER A 194 17.74 12.93 -0.81
N ALA A 195 16.99 13.93 -1.28
CA ALA A 195 17.49 15.25 -1.69
C ALA A 195 17.33 16.32 -0.61
N SER A 196 16.71 15.99 0.52
CA SER A 196 16.40 16.93 1.61
C SER A 196 17.28 16.72 2.87
N CYS A 197 18.30 15.85 2.77
CA CYS A 197 19.32 15.64 3.81
C CYS A 197 20.66 16.26 3.41
#